data_d9d02a0ebbb739732c365bb62a078aa8
#
_entry.id   d9d02a0ebbb739732c365bb62a078aa8
#
_cell.length_a   1.000
_cell.length_b   1.000
_cell.length_c   1.000
_cell.angle_alpha   90.00
_cell.angle_beta   90.00
_cell.angle_gamma   90.00
#
_symmetry.space_group_name_H-M   'P 1'
#
loop_
_entity.id
_entity.type
_entity.pdbx_description
1 polymer ?
#
loop_
_entity_poly.entity_id
_entity_poly.type
_entity_poly.pdbx_seq_one_letter_code
_entity_poly.pdbx_strand_id
1 'polypeptide(L)'
;FQAPVMADYFTHFSCLLDVGTPEHAARALDLYHALSEEGASEEPPSEGFLLSIQPEHGGTNLWIRDDITGDPQRVIDFVTRCAAAFHLTSRWGFQYASSCSKPRLDGFGGGAHVLDLATGETVDWIYTDGWLAEVLDGGDPDA
;
A
#
# COMPACT_ATOMS: atom_id res chain seq x y z
N PHE A 1 19.13 -28.99 -20.61
CA PHE A 1 18.79 -28.37 -19.33
C PHE A 1 17.56 -27.49 -19.50
N GLN A 2 16.58 -27.71 -18.69
CA GLN A 2 15.39 -26.88 -18.67
C GLN A 2 15.43 -26.00 -17.43
N ALA A 3 15.41 -24.67 -17.62
CA ALA A 3 15.38 -23.75 -16.51
C ALA A 3 14.11 -23.96 -15.67
N PRO A 4 14.19 -23.85 -14.34
CA PRO A 4 12.98 -23.94 -13.53
C PRO A 4 12.00 -22.86 -13.94
N VAL A 5 10.72 -23.25 -14.06
CA VAL A 5 9.68 -22.30 -14.38
C VAL A 5 9.40 -21.48 -13.12
N MET A 6 9.79 -20.22 -13.14
CA MET A 6 9.59 -19.32 -12.01
C MET A 6 8.16 -18.79 -12.01
N ALA A 7 7.57 -18.70 -10.83
CA ALA A 7 6.29 -18.06 -10.65
C ALA A 7 6.51 -16.56 -10.50
N ASP A 8 5.59 -15.78 -11.05
CA ASP A 8 5.56 -14.33 -10.83
C ASP A 8 4.65 -14.02 -9.66
N TYR A 9 5.12 -13.20 -8.75
CA TYR A 9 4.38 -12.78 -7.57
C TYR A 9 3.92 -11.34 -7.75
N PHE A 10 2.67 -11.07 -7.39
CA PHE A 10 2.04 -9.77 -7.55
C PHE A 10 1.42 -9.33 -6.23
N THR A 11 1.47 -8.04 -5.95
CA THR A 11 0.76 -7.44 -4.84
C THR A 11 -0.17 -6.36 -5.38
N HIS A 12 -1.44 -6.44 -5.01
CA HIS A 12 -2.50 -5.60 -5.54
C HIS A 12 -3.15 -4.78 -4.43
N PHE A 13 -3.44 -3.52 -4.73
CA PHE A 13 -4.20 -2.66 -3.84
C PHE A 13 -4.88 -1.56 -4.66
N SER A 14 -5.98 -1.06 -4.13
CA SER A 14 -6.71 0.07 -4.70
C SER A 14 -7.42 0.78 -3.55
N CYS A 15 -7.06 2.03 -3.31
CA CYS A 15 -7.57 2.77 -2.17
C CYS A 15 -7.61 4.26 -2.45
N LEU A 16 -8.32 4.98 -1.60
CA LEU A 16 -8.45 6.43 -1.68
C LEU A 16 -7.83 7.09 -0.47
N LEU A 17 -7.23 8.25 -0.67
CA LEU A 17 -6.77 9.12 0.39
C LEU A 17 -7.35 10.51 0.16
N ASP A 18 -8.14 11.00 1.13
CA ASP A 18 -8.66 12.36 1.10
C ASP A 18 -7.60 13.29 1.70
N VAL A 19 -7.12 14.24 0.90
CA VAL A 19 -6.09 15.20 1.34
C VAL A 19 -6.68 16.58 1.67
N GLY A 20 -8.00 16.72 1.61
CA GLY A 20 -8.74 17.86 2.11
C GLY A 20 -9.00 18.99 1.11
N THR A 21 -8.07 19.31 0.23
CA THR A 21 -8.22 20.38 -0.76
C THR A 21 -7.64 19.98 -2.10
N PRO A 22 -8.12 20.57 -3.22
CA PRO A 22 -7.52 20.33 -4.53
C PRO A 22 -6.05 20.80 -4.62
N GLU A 23 -5.68 21.83 -3.89
CA GLU A 23 -4.29 22.31 -3.80
C GLU A 23 -3.38 21.26 -3.16
N HIS A 24 -3.87 20.62 -2.09
CA HIS A 24 -3.15 19.50 -1.47
C HIS A 24 -3.01 18.34 -2.45
N ALA A 25 -4.05 18.04 -3.22
CA ALA A 25 -3.99 16.98 -4.23
C ALA A 25 -2.91 17.25 -5.27
N ALA A 26 -2.81 18.48 -5.75
CA ALA A 26 -1.76 18.86 -6.70
C ALA A 26 -0.35 18.74 -6.08
N ARG A 27 -0.19 19.18 -4.85
CA ARG A 27 1.10 19.04 -4.12
C ARG A 27 1.45 17.57 -3.85
N ALA A 28 0.44 16.73 -3.64
CA ALA A 28 0.65 15.31 -3.43
C ALA A 28 1.29 14.64 -4.66
N LEU A 29 0.98 15.11 -5.87
CA LEU A 29 1.64 14.59 -7.07
C LEU A 29 3.14 14.89 -7.06
N ASP A 30 3.55 16.05 -6.55
CA ASP A 30 4.96 16.38 -6.41
C ASP A 30 5.66 15.46 -5.41
N LEU A 31 5.00 15.19 -4.28
CA LEU A 31 5.52 14.24 -3.29
C LEU A 31 5.62 12.82 -3.88
N TYR A 32 4.65 12.43 -4.67
CA TYR A 32 4.64 11.13 -5.35
C TYR A 32 5.83 11.01 -6.31
N HIS A 33 6.09 12.03 -7.11
CA HIS A 33 7.22 12.02 -8.05
C HIS A 33 8.56 11.93 -7.31
N ALA A 34 8.72 12.66 -6.23
CA ALA A 34 9.94 12.60 -5.42
C ALA A 34 10.15 11.20 -4.84
N LEU A 35 9.09 10.58 -4.33
CA LEU A 35 9.15 9.23 -3.79
C LEU A 35 9.45 8.20 -4.88
N SER A 36 8.88 8.37 -6.07
CA SER A 36 9.12 7.48 -7.20
C SER A 36 10.59 7.54 -7.65
N GLU A 37 11.20 8.70 -7.65
CA GLU A 37 12.61 8.86 -7.96
C GLU A 37 13.50 8.15 -6.93
N GLU A 38 13.17 8.25 -5.64
CA GLU A 38 13.86 7.52 -4.59
C GLU A 38 13.78 6.01 -4.82
N GLY A 39 12.59 5.50 -5.14
CA GLY A 39 12.36 4.08 -5.40
C GLY A 39 13.12 3.58 -6.61
N ALA A 40 13.20 4.39 -7.68
CA ALA A 40 13.92 4.02 -8.89
C ALA A 40 15.43 3.94 -8.69
N SER A 41 15.98 4.66 -7.70
CA SER A 41 17.41 4.64 -7.41
C SER A 41 17.82 3.51 -6.45
N GLU A 42 16.87 2.75 -5.91
CA GLU A 42 17.16 1.61 -5.05
C GLU A 42 17.66 0.41 -5.86
N GLU A 43 18.38 -0.49 -5.19
CA GLU A 43 18.89 -1.73 -5.78
C GLU A 43 18.33 -2.96 -5.03
N PRO A 44 17.33 -3.71 -5.57
CA PRO A 44 16.64 -3.46 -6.84
C PRO A 44 15.64 -2.29 -6.74
N PRO A 45 15.24 -1.69 -7.87
CA PRO A 45 14.24 -0.62 -7.84
C PRO A 45 12.92 -1.07 -7.21
N SER A 46 12.30 -0.18 -6.46
CA SER A 46 10.99 -0.45 -5.87
C SER A 46 9.90 -0.47 -6.96
N GLU A 47 8.92 -1.34 -6.79
CA GLU A 47 7.79 -1.45 -7.73
C GLU A 47 6.83 -0.25 -7.64
N GLY A 48 6.77 0.42 -6.48
CA GLY A 48 5.97 1.63 -6.35
C GLY A 48 4.47 1.42 -6.45
N PHE A 49 3.79 2.38 -7.04
CA PHE A 49 2.34 2.39 -7.26
C PHE A 49 1.97 3.50 -8.24
N LEU A 50 0.71 3.49 -8.70
CA LEU A 50 0.15 4.54 -9.54
C LEU A 50 -0.70 5.49 -8.70
N LEU A 51 -0.71 6.76 -9.06
CA LEU A 51 -1.46 7.81 -8.37
C LEU A 51 -2.20 8.68 -9.37
N SER A 52 -3.46 8.96 -9.10
CA SER A 52 -4.23 9.96 -9.84
C SER A 52 -5.19 10.69 -8.92
N ILE A 53 -5.57 11.90 -9.31
CA ILE A 53 -6.59 12.67 -8.60
C ILE A 53 -7.94 12.25 -9.14
N GLN A 54 -8.87 11.87 -8.24
CA GLN A 54 -10.24 11.63 -8.63
C GLN A 54 -10.97 12.97 -8.77
N PRO A 55 -11.63 13.20 -9.92
CA PRO A 55 -12.34 14.46 -10.11
C PRO A 55 -13.66 14.54 -9.33
N GLU A 56 -14.22 13.41 -8.90
CA GLU A 56 -15.46 13.36 -8.13
C GLU A 56 -15.24 13.93 -6.74
N HIS A 57 -16.32 14.37 -6.10
CA HIS A 57 -16.30 14.86 -4.71
C HIS A 57 -15.32 16.01 -4.47
N GLY A 58 -15.19 16.92 -5.44
CA GLY A 58 -14.42 18.14 -5.28
C GLY A 58 -12.94 18.03 -5.55
N GLY A 59 -12.46 16.89 -6.05
CA GLY A 59 -11.06 16.73 -6.44
C GLY A 59 -10.08 16.67 -5.27
N THR A 60 -10.54 16.23 -4.10
CA THR A 60 -9.72 16.14 -2.88
C THR A 60 -9.20 14.73 -2.60
N ASN A 61 -9.64 13.75 -3.39
CA ASN A 61 -9.28 12.35 -3.20
C ASN A 61 -8.21 11.91 -4.20
N LEU A 62 -7.23 11.21 -3.67
CA LEU A 62 -6.20 10.54 -4.47
C LEU A 62 -6.55 9.07 -4.60
N TRP A 63 -6.45 8.54 -5.80
CA TRP A 63 -6.60 7.12 -6.06
C TRP A 63 -5.23 6.48 -6.15
N ILE A 64 -4.95 5.60 -5.22
CA ILE A 64 -3.68 4.87 -5.09
C ILE A 64 -3.95 3.43 -5.49
N ARG A 65 -3.19 2.90 -6.45
CA ARG A 65 -3.38 1.53 -6.95
C ARG A 65 -2.08 0.93 -7.44
N ASP A 66 -2.03 -0.39 -7.53
CA ASP A 66 -0.89 -1.07 -8.13
C ASP A 66 -0.87 -0.90 -9.66
N ASP A 67 0.30 -1.12 -10.23
CA ASP A 67 0.51 -1.18 -11.67
C ASP A 67 0.99 -2.59 -11.99
N ILE A 68 0.06 -3.50 -12.24
CA ILE A 68 0.29 -4.94 -12.37
C ILE A 68 0.72 -5.55 -11.01
N THR A 69 1.69 -4.94 -10.37
CA THR A 69 2.09 -5.20 -8.98
C THR A 69 2.50 -3.88 -8.33
N GLY A 70 2.60 -3.87 -7.02
CA GLY A 70 2.99 -2.66 -6.29
C GLY A 70 3.62 -2.98 -4.95
N ASP A 71 4.12 -1.93 -4.29
CA ASP A 71 4.78 -2.04 -2.99
C ASP A 71 3.96 -1.35 -1.91
N PRO A 72 3.29 -2.10 -1.01
CA PRO A 72 2.50 -1.50 0.08
C PRO A 72 3.31 -0.58 0.98
N GLN A 73 4.61 -0.85 1.18
CA GLN A 73 5.45 0.01 2.00
C GLN A 73 5.59 1.41 1.38
N ARG A 74 5.65 1.49 0.06
CA ARG A 74 5.70 2.78 -0.63
C ARG A 74 4.41 3.56 -0.47
N VAL A 75 3.27 2.88 -0.42
CA VAL A 75 1.98 3.51 -0.11
C VAL A 75 2.01 4.11 1.29
N ILE A 76 2.48 3.35 2.27
CA ILE A 76 2.60 3.81 3.65
C ILE A 76 3.51 5.04 3.73
N ASP A 77 4.67 5.01 3.09
CA ASP A 77 5.62 6.12 3.06
C ASP A 77 4.99 7.37 2.44
N PHE A 78 4.28 7.21 1.34
CA PHE A 78 3.59 8.30 0.65
C PHE A 78 2.50 8.93 1.51
N VAL A 79 1.64 8.09 2.10
CA VAL A 79 0.53 8.57 2.94
C VAL A 79 1.07 9.29 4.18
N THR A 80 2.13 8.78 4.78
CA THR A 80 2.78 9.41 5.92
C THR A 80 3.33 10.79 5.56
N ARG A 81 3.96 10.92 4.39
CA ARG A 81 4.45 12.21 3.90
C ARG A 81 3.33 13.20 3.63
N CYS A 82 2.24 12.75 3.03
CA CYS A 82 1.06 13.60 2.80
C CYS A 82 0.45 14.05 4.13
N ALA A 83 0.32 13.15 5.08
CA ALA A 83 -0.26 13.45 6.38
C ALA A 83 0.54 14.55 7.11
N ALA A 84 1.86 14.44 7.08
CA ALA A 84 2.75 15.44 7.67
C ALA A 84 2.68 16.79 6.94
N ALA A 85 2.72 16.75 5.60
CA ALA A 85 2.72 17.96 4.78
C ALA A 85 1.41 18.74 4.86
N PHE A 86 0.27 18.04 4.95
CA PHE A 86 -1.06 18.64 4.90
C PHE A 86 -1.77 18.64 6.24
N HIS A 87 -1.10 18.23 7.31
CA HIS A 87 -1.65 18.17 8.67
C HIS A 87 -2.93 17.34 8.75
N LEU A 88 -2.91 16.19 8.08
CA LEU A 88 -4.04 15.28 8.10
C LEU A 88 -4.16 14.64 9.49
N THR A 89 -5.41 14.43 9.92
CA THR A 89 -5.73 13.80 11.20
C THR A 89 -6.68 12.63 10.94
N SER A 90 -7.04 11.88 11.96
CA SER A 90 -7.86 10.70 11.89
C SER A 90 -7.06 9.46 11.47
N ARG A 91 -7.74 8.33 11.42
CA ARG A 91 -7.15 7.06 11.00
C ARG A 91 -7.43 6.82 9.53
N TRP A 92 -6.47 6.21 8.87
CA TRP A 92 -6.59 5.80 7.48
C TRP A 92 -5.99 4.41 7.35
N GLY A 93 -6.58 3.59 6.50
CA GLY A 93 -6.05 2.27 6.28
C GLY A 93 -6.33 1.77 4.88
N PHE A 94 -5.65 0.71 4.51
CA PHE A 94 -5.85 0.04 3.24
C PHE A 94 -5.57 -1.45 3.38
N GLN A 95 -6.05 -2.19 2.41
CA GLN A 95 -5.77 -3.61 2.32
C GLN A 95 -5.09 -3.93 1.00
N TYR A 96 -4.34 -5.01 0.99
CA TYR A 96 -3.65 -5.48 -0.20
C TYR A 96 -3.78 -7.00 -0.30
N ALA A 97 -3.67 -7.50 -1.53
CA ALA A 97 -3.77 -8.91 -1.81
C ALA A 97 -2.52 -9.36 -2.56
N SER A 98 -2.04 -10.54 -2.23
CA SER A 98 -0.91 -11.16 -2.92
C SER A 98 -1.42 -12.28 -3.80
N SER A 99 -0.92 -12.35 -5.02
CA SER A 99 -1.26 -13.39 -5.98
C SER A 99 0.00 -13.92 -6.63
N CYS A 100 -0.15 -15.04 -7.31
CA CYS A 100 0.96 -15.69 -7.99
C CYS A 100 0.46 -16.22 -9.35
N SER A 101 1.32 -16.17 -10.35
CA SER A 101 0.99 -16.67 -11.68
C SER A 101 0.79 -18.19 -11.72
N LYS A 102 1.17 -18.90 -10.65
CA LYS A 102 1.03 -20.35 -10.53
C LYS A 102 0.47 -20.71 -9.15
N PRO A 103 -0.24 -21.86 -9.04
CA PRO A 103 -0.81 -22.29 -7.76
C PRO A 103 0.28 -22.84 -6.85
N ARG A 104 0.87 -21.97 -6.04
CA ARG A 104 1.86 -22.33 -5.02
C ARG A 104 1.28 -22.16 -3.64
N LEU A 105 1.86 -22.88 -2.66
CA LEU A 105 1.39 -22.80 -1.27
C LEU A 105 1.57 -21.41 -0.68
N ASP A 106 2.59 -20.68 -1.12
CA ASP A 106 2.89 -19.32 -0.69
C ASP A 106 2.42 -18.26 -1.71
N GLY A 107 1.61 -18.66 -2.68
CA GLY A 107 1.25 -17.80 -3.82
C GLY A 107 0.16 -16.77 -3.52
N PHE A 108 -0.63 -16.98 -2.47
CA PHE A 108 -1.79 -16.14 -2.17
C PHE A 108 -1.77 -15.71 -0.73
N GLY A 109 -2.22 -14.51 -0.50
CA GLY A 109 -2.29 -13.96 0.84
C GLY A 109 -2.77 -12.52 0.77
N GLY A 110 -2.48 -11.78 1.80
CA GLY A 110 -2.83 -10.38 1.86
C GLY A 110 -2.71 -9.82 3.24
N GLY A 111 -3.03 -8.55 3.37
CA GLY A 111 -2.98 -7.88 4.63
C GLY A 111 -3.75 -6.58 4.64
N ALA A 112 -3.75 -5.95 5.78
CA ALA A 112 -4.32 -4.62 5.97
C ALA A 112 -3.44 -3.85 6.94
N HIS A 113 -3.43 -2.53 6.78
CA HIS A 113 -2.58 -1.66 7.57
C HIS A 113 -3.33 -0.39 7.91
N VAL A 114 -3.31 0.02 9.16
CA VAL A 114 -4.00 1.23 9.64
C VAL A 114 -2.97 2.19 10.24
N LEU A 115 -3.03 3.44 9.81
CA LEU A 115 -2.18 4.53 10.28
C LEU A 115 -2.98 5.55 11.05
N ASP A 116 -2.35 6.14 12.05
CA ASP A 116 -2.80 7.40 12.66
C ASP A 116 -2.14 8.53 11.85
N LEU A 117 -2.93 9.27 11.10
CA LEU A 117 -2.40 10.31 10.23
C LEU A 117 -1.82 11.49 11.01
N ALA A 118 -2.32 11.76 12.22
CA ALA A 118 -1.82 12.84 13.05
C ALA A 118 -0.38 12.62 13.51
N THR A 119 0.01 11.37 13.76
CA THR A 119 1.34 11.02 14.25
C THR A 119 2.21 10.33 13.20
N GLY A 120 1.60 9.76 12.16
CA GLY A 120 2.29 8.93 11.17
C GLY A 120 2.61 7.52 11.66
N GLU A 121 2.12 7.15 12.84
CA GLU A 121 2.39 5.85 13.44
C GLU A 121 1.39 4.79 12.99
N THR A 122 1.85 3.56 12.91
CA THR A 122 0.99 2.40 12.67
C THR A 122 0.13 2.13 13.89
N VAL A 123 -1.18 2.08 13.69
CA VAL A 123 -2.14 1.68 14.74
C VAL A 123 -2.17 0.16 14.86
N ASP A 124 -2.32 -0.51 13.72
CA ASP A 124 -2.37 -1.97 13.68
C ASP A 124 -2.15 -2.45 12.25
N TRP A 125 -1.76 -3.70 12.12
CA TRP A 125 -1.63 -4.33 10.82
C TRP A 125 -1.79 -5.85 10.97
N ILE A 126 -2.19 -6.50 9.88
CA ILE A 126 -2.42 -7.95 9.86
C ILE A 126 -1.97 -8.52 8.52
N TYR A 127 -1.37 -9.70 8.57
CA TYR A 127 -1.19 -10.57 7.41
C TYR A 127 -2.11 -11.78 7.57
N THR A 128 -2.86 -12.10 6.53
CA THR A 128 -3.81 -13.22 6.58
C THR A 128 -3.09 -14.55 6.81
N ASP A 129 -1.90 -14.73 6.24
CA ASP A 129 -1.11 -15.94 6.41
C ASP A 129 -0.72 -16.16 7.88
N GLY A 130 -0.24 -15.10 8.53
CA GLY A 130 0.15 -15.17 9.94
C GLY A 130 -1.05 -15.39 10.85
N TRP A 131 -2.15 -14.70 10.59
CA TRP A 131 -3.38 -14.87 11.34
C TRP A 131 -3.90 -16.32 11.23
N LEU A 132 -3.91 -16.85 9.99
CA LEU A 132 -4.40 -18.21 9.76
C LEU A 132 -3.54 -19.24 10.48
N ALA A 133 -2.22 -19.12 10.39
CA ALA A 133 -1.30 -20.04 11.05
C ALA A 133 -1.48 -20.01 12.58
N GLU A 134 -1.61 -18.83 13.15
CA GLU A 134 -1.77 -18.64 14.59
C GLU A 134 -3.08 -19.24 15.09
N VAL A 135 -4.18 -19.03 14.38
CA VAL A 135 -5.48 -19.57 14.75
C VAL A 135 -5.51 -21.10 14.61
N LEU A 136 -4.87 -21.63 13.55
CA LEU A 136 -4.78 -23.09 13.36
C LEU A 136 -3.96 -23.77 14.46
N ASP A 137 -3.01 -23.07 15.05
CA ASP A 137 -2.23 -23.55 16.19
C ASP A 137 -2.96 -23.42 17.53
N GLY A 138 -4.19 -22.93 17.54
CA GLY A 138 -5.00 -22.75 18.73
C GLY A 138 -4.86 -21.38 19.39
N GLY A 139 -4.27 -20.42 18.69
CA GLY A 139 -4.19 -19.04 19.16
C GLY A 139 -5.54 -18.35 19.19
N ASP A 140 -5.64 -17.28 20.00
CA ASP A 140 -6.85 -16.47 20.10
C ASP A 140 -6.82 -15.43 18.97
N PRO A 141 -7.79 -15.46 18.03
CA PRO A 141 -7.80 -14.52 16.92
C PRO A 141 -8.06 -13.08 17.36
N ASP A 142 -8.55 -12.85 18.57
CA ASP A 142 -8.81 -11.54 19.14
C ASP A 142 -7.67 -11.04 20.06
N ALA A 143 -6.64 -11.83 20.21
CA ALA A 143 -5.51 -11.49 21.06
C ALA A 143 -4.56 -10.48 20.42
#